data_982392fdb4d570b9f9a69a50c5a1c1ca
#
_entry.id   982392fdb4d570b9f9a69a50c5a1c1ca
#
_cell.length_a   1.000
_cell.length_b   1.000
_cell.length_c   1.000
_cell.angle_alpha   90.00
_cell.angle_beta   90.00
_cell.angle_gamma   90.00
#
_symmetry.space_group_name_H-M   'P 1'
#
loop_
_entity.id
_entity.type
_entity.pdbx_description
1 polymer ?
#
loop_
_entity_poly.entity_id
_entity_poly.type
_entity_poly.pdbx_seq_one_letter_code
_entity_poly.pdbx_strand_id
1 'polypeptide(L)'
;MKQYIKNKPTKWGFKCFTLCDSNNAYICRFDLYTGRQDNDGIHGATHQVVMNLIDPYLDQGYHLFTDNFYTSHDLAESLIDRSTALVGTVQSKRRGFPDRLKNVKEMQRYGQRGDMRFEREGNIVYIQWLDKRVVTVLSTIHSANTSVNIHRWVRVAGEYQQQLFVKPAAIDTYNRFMGGVDVFDQLASTYRILRKSKKFTKVIFYDLLGIGTINALKLMCVWMDAHPGVIVRRRSYNQCEFRENLILQLAGIGLHGNPPPAKRRRESSRKVVFTWSIHLSSPRTGPTAPCAGSIDISA
;
A
#
# COMPACT_ATOMS: atom_id res chain seq x y z
N MET A 1 -2.88 24.04 -1.71
CA MET A 1 -3.35 22.91 -0.87
C MET A 1 -4.39 22.03 -1.56
N LYS A 2 -5.58 22.57 -1.94
CA LYS A 2 -6.62 21.76 -2.59
C LYS A 2 -6.20 21.39 -4.01
N GLN A 3 -6.20 20.09 -4.34
CA GLN A 3 -5.74 19.59 -5.64
C GLN A 3 -6.92 19.04 -6.46
N TYR A 4 -6.82 19.19 -7.79
CA TYR A 4 -7.75 18.60 -8.74
C TYR A 4 -7.12 17.38 -9.39
N ILE A 5 -7.79 16.24 -9.31
CA ILE A 5 -7.34 14.98 -9.92
C ILE A 5 -8.47 14.42 -10.80
N LYS A 6 -8.28 14.52 -12.13
CA LYS A 6 -9.31 14.21 -13.12
C LYS A 6 -9.89 12.79 -13.00
N ASN A 7 -9.04 11.81 -12.71
CA ASN A 7 -9.39 10.38 -12.75
C ASN A 7 -9.91 9.82 -11.42
N LYS A 8 -10.09 10.67 -10.40
CA LYS A 8 -10.63 10.21 -9.10
C LYS A 8 -12.14 10.49 -9.00
N PRO A 9 -12.90 9.64 -8.30
CA PRO A 9 -14.34 9.84 -8.09
C PRO A 9 -14.65 11.21 -7.48
N THR A 10 -13.83 11.63 -6.49
CA THR A 10 -13.86 13.00 -5.97
C THR A 10 -12.68 13.77 -6.54
N LYS A 11 -12.96 14.65 -7.48
CA LYS A 11 -11.94 15.36 -8.25
C LYS A 11 -11.15 16.40 -7.43
N TRP A 12 -11.74 16.94 -6.38
CA TRP A 12 -11.14 17.96 -5.54
C TRP A 12 -10.91 17.46 -4.12
N GLY A 13 -9.68 17.51 -3.63
CA GLY A 13 -9.32 17.07 -2.30
C GLY A 13 -7.99 17.60 -1.80
N PHE A 14 -7.62 17.24 -0.59
CA PHE A 14 -6.26 17.41 -0.09
C PHE A 14 -5.45 16.16 -0.46
N LYS A 15 -4.27 16.37 -1.03
CA LYS A 15 -3.36 15.27 -1.34
C LYS A 15 -2.56 14.94 -0.09
N CYS A 16 -2.52 13.67 0.26
CA CYS A 16 -1.72 13.14 1.34
C CYS A 16 -0.81 12.05 0.81
N PHE A 17 0.44 12.07 1.19
CA PHE A 17 1.38 10.98 0.98
C PHE A 17 1.39 10.12 2.23
N THR A 18 1.31 8.81 2.09
CA THR A 18 1.05 7.92 3.21
C THR A 18 1.98 6.72 3.16
N LEU A 19 2.64 6.43 4.26
CA LEU A 19 3.37 5.19 4.51
C LEU A 19 2.49 4.28 5.38
N CYS A 20 2.31 3.05 4.95
CA CYS A 20 1.40 2.09 5.56
C CYS A 20 2.09 0.74 5.77
N ASP A 21 1.80 0.06 6.88
CA ASP A 21 2.17 -1.35 7.05
C ASP A 21 1.40 -2.22 6.05
N SER A 22 2.12 -2.98 5.26
CA SER A 22 1.57 -3.85 4.21
C SER A 22 0.74 -5.01 4.74
N ASN A 23 0.94 -5.43 5.99
CA ASN A 23 0.29 -6.61 6.55
C ASN A 23 -1.10 -6.31 7.10
N ASN A 24 -1.26 -5.14 7.72
CA ASN A 24 -2.47 -4.81 8.47
C ASN A 24 -3.16 -3.50 8.05
N ALA A 25 -2.55 -2.72 7.15
CA ALA A 25 -3.03 -1.42 6.71
C ALA A 25 -3.00 -0.32 7.81
N TYR A 26 -2.11 -0.44 8.79
CA TYR A 26 -1.83 0.61 9.77
C TYR A 26 -1.07 1.76 9.11
N ILE A 27 -1.53 2.99 9.28
CA ILE A 27 -0.81 4.17 8.77
C ILE A 27 0.34 4.51 9.72
N CYS A 28 1.56 4.25 9.28
CA CYS A 28 2.78 4.50 10.02
C CYS A 28 3.16 5.99 10.01
N ARG A 29 3.08 6.61 8.82
CA ARG A 29 3.36 8.04 8.63
C ARG A 29 2.53 8.60 7.47
N PHE A 30 2.30 9.90 7.52
CA PHE A 30 1.70 10.63 6.39
C PHE A 30 2.25 12.05 6.33
N ASP A 31 2.18 12.64 5.15
CA ASP A 31 2.53 14.03 4.90
C ASP A 31 1.48 14.70 4.00
N LEU A 32 1.05 15.90 4.37
CA LEU A 32 0.08 16.69 3.63
C LEU A 32 0.77 17.53 2.56
N TYR A 33 0.37 17.35 1.31
CA TYR A 33 0.87 18.19 0.23
C TYR A 33 0.41 19.64 0.39
N THR A 34 1.33 20.51 0.76
CA THR A 34 1.08 21.94 0.99
C THR A 34 1.21 22.81 -0.26
N GLY A 35 1.80 22.29 -1.33
CA GLY A 35 2.08 22.98 -2.58
C GLY A 35 3.40 22.51 -3.18
N ARG A 36 3.78 23.11 -4.29
CA ARG A 36 5.11 22.88 -4.88
C ARG A 36 6.15 23.43 -3.91
N GLN A 37 7.04 22.59 -3.45
CA GLN A 37 8.24 23.01 -2.73
C GLN A 37 9.33 23.24 -3.78
N ASP A 38 10.11 24.29 -3.59
CA ASP A 38 11.33 24.52 -4.38
C ASP A 38 12.33 23.43 -3.95
N ASN A 39 12.50 22.45 -4.84
CA ASN A 39 13.42 21.34 -4.60
C ASN A 39 14.74 21.67 -5.29
N ASP A 40 15.72 22.09 -4.52
CA ASP A 40 17.11 22.26 -4.96
C ASP A 40 17.86 20.89 -5.03
N GLY A 41 17.12 19.78 -4.88
CA GLY A 41 17.69 18.44 -4.84
C GLY A 41 17.95 17.85 -6.22
N ILE A 42 19.06 17.15 -6.35
CA ILE A 42 19.48 16.35 -7.53
C ILE A 42 18.41 15.31 -7.91
N HIS A 43 17.67 14.84 -6.90
CA HIS A 43 16.64 13.80 -7.01
C HIS A 43 15.25 14.44 -6.94
N GLY A 44 14.42 14.46 -7.84
CA GLY A 44 13.11 15.16 -7.91
C GLY A 44 12.20 14.97 -6.68
N ALA A 45 11.14 15.78 -6.62
CA ALA A 45 10.22 15.88 -5.46
C ALA A 45 9.62 14.53 -4.98
N THR A 46 9.37 13.60 -5.90
CA THR A 46 8.82 12.28 -5.53
C THR A 46 9.80 11.42 -4.74
N HIS A 47 11.08 11.49 -5.06
CA HIS A 47 12.15 10.83 -4.32
C HIS A 47 12.23 11.37 -2.89
N GLN A 48 12.26 12.70 -2.74
CA GLN A 48 12.34 13.35 -1.42
C GLN A 48 11.15 12.99 -0.52
N VAL A 49 9.94 12.96 -1.08
CA VAL A 49 8.74 12.55 -0.34
C VAL A 49 8.88 11.13 0.21
N VAL A 50 9.38 10.19 -0.59
CA VAL A 50 9.57 8.81 -0.15
C VAL A 50 10.62 8.76 0.95
N MET A 51 11.79 9.38 0.75
CA MET A 51 12.87 9.37 1.73
C MET A 51 12.44 10.00 3.06
N ASN A 52 11.70 11.11 3.02
CA ASN A 52 11.17 11.74 4.25
C ASN A 52 10.18 10.83 5.00
N LEU A 53 9.31 10.11 4.28
CA LEU A 53 8.34 9.22 4.92
C LEU A 53 8.99 7.98 5.52
N ILE A 54 10.00 7.40 4.85
CA ILE A 54 10.64 6.17 5.29
C ILE A 54 11.79 6.41 6.29
N ASP A 55 12.24 7.65 6.45
CA ASP A 55 13.42 8.01 7.25
C ASP A 55 13.56 7.26 8.59
N PRO A 56 12.52 7.13 9.46
CA PRO A 56 12.65 6.39 10.72
C PRO A 56 12.81 4.88 10.58
N TYR A 57 12.61 4.33 9.39
CA TYR A 57 12.64 2.89 9.10
C TYR A 57 13.85 2.49 8.25
N LEU A 58 14.68 3.47 7.86
CA LEU A 58 15.92 3.21 7.12
C LEU A 58 16.92 2.43 7.99
N ASP A 59 17.80 1.68 7.35
CA ASP A 59 18.89 0.89 7.96
C ASP A 59 18.41 -0.25 8.89
N GLN A 60 17.12 -0.61 8.82
CA GLN A 60 16.51 -1.66 9.64
C GLN A 60 16.10 -2.89 8.81
N GLY A 61 16.44 -2.93 7.52
CA GLY A 61 16.16 -4.06 6.64
C GLY A 61 14.71 -4.17 6.16
N TYR A 62 13.91 -3.12 6.28
CA TYR A 62 12.54 -3.12 5.78
C TYR A 62 12.47 -3.21 4.25
N HIS A 63 11.37 -3.77 3.78
CA HIS A 63 11.03 -3.82 2.36
C HIS A 63 9.95 -2.78 2.05
N LEU A 64 10.27 -1.86 1.16
CA LEU A 64 9.36 -0.81 0.71
C LEU A 64 8.68 -1.22 -0.59
N PHE A 65 7.35 -1.08 -0.64
CA PHE A 65 6.55 -1.31 -1.84
C PHE A 65 6.00 0.02 -2.33
N THR A 66 6.22 0.33 -3.62
CA THR A 66 5.79 1.61 -4.20
C THR A 66 5.11 1.41 -5.55
N ASP A 67 4.17 2.31 -5.87
CA ASP A 67 3.57 2.34 -7.19
C ASP A 67 4.50 3.00 -8.23
N ASN A 68 4.05 3.03 -9.47
CA ASN A 68 4.83 3.57 -10.59
C ASN A 68 5.06 5.09 -10.54
N PHE A 69 4.38 5.79 -9.63
CA PHE A 69 4.58 7.22 -9.43
C PHE A 69 5.87 7.51 -8.64
N TYR A 70 6.23 6.64 -7.71
CA TYR A 70 7.41 6.82 -6.86
C TYR A 70 8.62 6.02 -7.33
N THR A 71 8.40 4.82 -7.87
CA THR A 71 9.48 3.90 -8.25
C THR A 71 10.39 4.49 -9.32
N SER A 72 11.68 4.57 -9.01
CA SER A 72 12.74 5.00 -9.93
C SER A 72 14.05 4.29 -9.63
N HIS A 73 14.99 4.32 -10.58
CA HIS A 73 16.35 3.82 -10.40
C HIS A 73 17.06 4.54 -9.25
N ASP A 74 17.08 5.86 -9.29
CA ASP A 74 17.73 6.71 -8.27
C ASP A 74 17.18 6.44 -6.86
N LEU A 75 15.85 6.19 -6.73
CA LEU A 75 15.25 5.81 -5.44
C LEU A 75 15.74 4.44 -4.98
N ALA A 76 15.85 3.48 -5.90
CA ALA A 76 16.32 2.13 -5.57
C ALA A 76 17.78 2.16 -5.08
N GLU A 77 18.67 2.92 -5.73
CA GLU A 77 20.06 3.10 -5.29
C GLU A 77 20.12 3.73 -3.89
N SER A 78 19.42 4.86 -3.69
CA SER A 78 19.38 5.53 -2.38
C SER A 78 18.89 4.65 -1.23
N LEU A 79 17.94 3.75 -1.50
CA LEU A 79 17.42 2.82 -0.50
C LEU A 79 18.36 1.63 -0.26
N ILE A 80 19.06 1.14 -1.28
CA ILE A 80 20.10 0.11 -1.13
C ILE A 80 21.19 0.61 -0.18
N ASP A 81 21.67 1.85 -0.38
CA ASP A 81 22.70 2.47 0.45
C ASP A 81 22.26 2.60 1.92
N ARG A 82 20.97 2.60 2.17
CA ARG A 82 20.33 2.67 3.50
C ARG A 82 19.73 1.33 3.93
N SER A 83 20.30 0.21 3.48
CA SER A 83 19.89 -1.16 3.86
C SER A 83 18.37 -1.40 3.79
N THR A 84 17.69 -0.73 2.87
CA THR A 84 16.25 -0.80 2.70
C THR A 84 15.93 -1.32 1.30
N ALA A 85 15.10 -2.34 1.22
CA ALA A 85 14.75 -2.94 -0.05
C ALA A 85 13.60 -2.21 -0.74
N LEU A 86 13.60 -2.19 -2.09
CA LEU A 86 12.53 -1.63 -2.89
C LEU A 86 11.95 -2.67 -3.84
N VAL A 87 10.62 -2.74 -3.88
CA VAL A 87 9.87 -3.47 -4.91
C VAL A 87 8.74 -2.57 -5.39
N GLY A 88 8.70 -2.29 -6.69
CA GLY A 88 7.66 -1.39 -7.20
C GLY A 88 7.44 -1.51 -8.70
N THR A 89 6.23 -1.19 -9.13
CA THR A 89 5.98 -1.03 -10.57
C THR A 89 6.69 0.22 -11.09
N VAL A 90 7.24 0.16 -12.28
CA VAL A 90 8.03 1.26 -12.84
C VAL A 90 7.59 1.62 -14.27
N GLN A 91 7.62 2.91 -14.58
CA GLN A 91 7.32 3.40 -15.92
C GLN A 91 8.55 3.33 -16.82
N SER A 92 8.41 2.86 -18.05
CA SER A 92 9.51 2.76 -19.03
C SER A 92 10.13 4.09 -19.44
N LYS A 93 9.49 5.22 -19.07
CA LYS A 93 9.99 6.57 -19.35
C LYS A 93 10.87 7.13 -18.23
N ARG A 94 11.03 6.41 -17.11
CA ARG A 94 11.86 6.86 -15.99
C ARG A 94 13.33 6.89 -16.39
N ARG A 95 14.08 7.85 -15.84
CA ARG A 95 15.53 7.90 -15.96
C ARG A 95 16.13 6.62 -15.39
N GLY A 96 17.19 6.10 -15.98
CA GLY A 96 17.80 4.83 -15.57
C GLY A 96 17.00 3.58 -15.93
N PHE A 97 15.92 3.69 -16.71
CA PHE A 97 15.18 2.51 -17.17
C PHE A 97 15.91 1.84 -18.36
N PRO A 98 16.19 0.51 -18.32
CA PRO A 98 16.95 -0.19 -19.33
C PRO A 98 16.35 -0.09 -20.74
N ASP A 99 17.17 0.27 -21.72
CA ASP A 99 16.72 0.50 -23.11
C ASP A 99 16.10 -0.76 -23.74
N ARG A 100 16.66 -1.93 -23.47
CA ARG A 100 16.16 -3.22 -23.98
C ARG A 100 14.72 -3.53 -23.55
N LEU A 101 14.28 -2.98 -22.41
CA LEU A 101 12.93 -3.18 -21.89
C LEU A 101 11.94 -2.06 -22.28
N LYS A 102 12.41 -1.00 -22.95
CA LYS A 102 11.54 0.13 -23.34
C LYS A 102 10.47 -0.26 -24.35
N ASN A 103 10.74 -1.22 -25.24
CA ASN A 103 9.79 -1.64 -26.27
C ASN A 103 8.73 -2.61 -25.71
N VAL A 104 7.87 -2.08 -24.83
CA VAL A 104 6.75 -2.82 -24.25
C VAL A 104 5.71 -3.26 -25.29
N LYS A 105 5.55 -2.46 -26.37
CA LYS A 105 4.56 -2.74 -27.43
C LYS A 105 4.88 -4.03 -28.18
N GLU A 106 6.14 -4.31 -28.41
CA GLU A 106 6.60 -5.55 -29.06
C GLU A 106 6.19 -6.78 -28.25
N MET A 107 6.53 -6.80 -26.96
CA MET A 107 6.14 -7.88 -26.06
C MET A 107 4.61 -8.02 -25.95
N GLN A 108 3.86 -6.89 -25.95
CA GLN A 108 2.41 -6.91 -25.90
C GLN A 108 1.77 -7.47 -27.17
N ARG A 109 2.43 -7.27 -28.36
CA ARG A 109 1.88 -7.65 -29.67
C ARG A 109 2.23 -9.07 -30.05
N TYR A 110 3.45 -9.51 -29.75
CA TYR A 110 4.00 -10.77 -30.24
C TYR A 110 4.23 -11.81 -29.14
N GLY A 111 4.20 -11.41 -27.88
CA GLY A 111 4.38 -12.30 -26.76
C GLY A 111 3.15 -13.12 -26.44
N GLN A 112 3.37 -14.22 -25.73
CA GLN A 112 2.32 -15.08 -25.15
C GLN A 112 2.12 -14.75 -23.68
N ARG A 113 0.92 -14.99 -23.16
CA ARG A 113 0.64 -14.82 -21.75
C ARG A 113 1.53 -15.75 -20.91
N GLY A 114 2.26 -15.18 -19.97
CA GLY A 114 3.26 -15.88 -19.17
C GLY A 114 4.70 -15.54 -19.57
N ASP A 115 4.92 -14.94 -20.76
CA ASP A 115 6.26 -14.53 -21.18
C ASP A 115 6.89 -13.56 -20.22
N MET A 116 8.21 -13.72 -20.01
CA MET A 116 9.01 -12.90 -19.12
C MET A 116 10.27 -12.43 -19.82
N ARG A 117 10.69 -11.22 -19.52
CA ARG A 117 12.02 -10.72 -19.83
C ARG A 117 12.53 -9.85 -18.70
N PHE A 118 13.83 -9.78 -18.52
CA PHE A 118 14.43 -9.03 -17.46
C PHE A 118 15.75 -8.41 -17.88
N GLU A 119 16.16 -7.40 -17.14
CA GLU A 119 17.47 -6.76 -17.20
C GLU A 119 17.92 -6.49 -15.77
N ARG A 120 19.24 -6.62 -15.53
CA ARG A 120 19.83 -6.40 -14.21
C ARG A 120 20.93 -5.36 -14.30
N GLU A 121 20.90 -4.39 -13.43
CA GLU A 121 21.93 -3.38 -13.24
C GLU A 121 22.37 -3.41 -11.77
N GLY A 122 23.57 -3.94 -11.51
CA GLY A 122 24.06 -4.11 -10.13
C GLY A 122 23.11 -4.95 -9.27
N ASN A 123 22.58 -4.34 -8.21
CA ASN A 123 21.63 -4.96 -7.29
C ASN A 123 20.16 -4.71 -7.67
N ILE A 124 19.90 -4.01 -8.78
CA ILE A 124 18.55 -3.70 -9.23
C ILE A 124 18.20 -4.64 -10.39
N VAL A 125 17.04 -5.27 -10.31
CA VAL A 125 16.48 -6.08 -11.39
C VAL A 125 15.17 -5.47 -11.87
N TYR A 126 15.06 -5.34 -13.20
CA TYR A 126 13.83 -4.98 -13.89
C TYR A 126 13.23 -6.23 -14.51
N ILE A 127 11.97 -6.51 -14.19
CA ILE A 127 11.28 -7.70 -14.67
C ILE A 127 10.01 -7.27 -15.37
N GLN A 128 9.83 -7.74 -16.61
CA GLN A 128 8.59 -7.60 -17.37
C GLN A 128 7.92 -8.95 -17.51
N TRP A 129 6.63 -8.96 -17.30
CA TRP A 129 5.79 -10.14 -17.42
C TRP A 129 4.51 -9.81 -18.17
N LEU A 130 4.15 -10.64 -19.12
CA LEU A 130 2.94 -10.50 -19.92
C LEU A 130 1.82 -11.34 -19.29
N ASP A 131 0.86 -10.66 -18.65
CA ASP A 131 -0.44 -11.22 -18.29
C ASP A 131 -1.46 -10.82 -19.39
N LYS A 132 -2.49 -10.07 -19.08
CA LYS A 132 -3.34 -9.39 -20.09
C LYS A 132 -2.62 -8.18 -20.69
N ARG A 133 -1.76 -7.57 -19.92
CA ARG A 133 -0.87 -6.45 -20.29
C ARG A 133 0.50 -6.70 -19.72
N VAL A 134 1.50 -6.07 -20.30
CA VAL A 134 2.86 -6.12 -19.75
C VAL A 134 2.90 -5.35 -18.43
N VAL A 135 3.33 -6.03 -17.37
CA VAL A 135 3.60 -5.44 -16.06
C VAL A 135 5.11 -5.37 -15.90
N THR A 136 5.62 -4.20 -15.52
CA THR A 136 7.04 -3.99 -15.26
C THR A 136 7.26 -3.69 -13.78
N VAL A 137 8.10 -4.48 -13.12
CA VAL A 137 8.48 -4.30 -11.71
C VAL A 137 9.99 -4.12 -11.62
N LEU A 138 10.40 -3.17 -10.79
CA LEU A 138 11.76 -3.00 -10.29
C LEU A 138 11.85 -3.66 -8.93
N SER A 139 12.93 -4.41 -8.68
CA SER A 139 13.17 -5.05 -7.38
C SER A 139 14.65 -5.06 -7.03
N THR A 140 14.96 -4.84 -5.75
CA THR A 140 16.33 -4.92 -5.20
C THR A 140 16.59 -6.20 -4.40
N ILE A 141 15.56 -7.06 -4.23
CA ILE A 141 15.64 -8.28 -3.40
C ILE A 141 15.36 -9.58 -4.16
N HIS A 142 14.78 -9.50 -5.35
CA HIS A 142 14.42 -10.71 -6.10
C HIS A 142 15.47 -11.06 -7.14
N SER A 143 15.64 -12.37 -7.34
CA SER A 143 16.35 -12.87 -8.52
C SER A 143 15.42 -12.87 -9.73
N ALA A 144 15.95 -12.57 -10.91
CA ALA A 144 15.21 -12.61 -12.16
C ALA A 144 14.61 -14.00 -12.47
N ASN A 145 15.27 -15.07 -12.02
CA ASN A 145 14.90 -16.45 -12.34
C ASN A 145 13.91 -17.07 -11.35
N THR A 146 13.53 -16.35 -10.27
CA THR A 146 12.54 -16.87 -9.32
C THR A 146 11.13 -16.63 -9.82
N SER A 147 10.34 -17.71 -9.84
CA SER A 147 8.96 -17.67 -10.29
C SER A 147 8.05 -18.52 -9.42
N VAL A 148 6.75 -18.27 -9.51
CA VAL A 148 5.68 -19.02 -8.84
C VAL A 148 4.65 -19.46 -9.87
N ASN A 149 4.04 -20.60 -9.65
CA ASN A 149 2.96 -21.09 -10.49
C ASN A 149 1.62 -20.51 -10.01
N ILE A 150 0.83 -19.97 -10.93
CA ILE A 150 -0.48 -19.41 -10.65
C ILE A 150 -1.53 -19.99 -11.59
N HIS A 151 -2.73 -20.19 -11.08
CA HIS A 151 -3.88 -20.56 -11.91
C HIS A 151 -4.62 -19.31 -12.39
N ARG A 152 -4.99 -19.29 -13.66
CA ARG A 152 -5.81 -18.22 -14.26
C ARG A 152 -6.96 -18.83 -15.04
N TRP A 153 -8.12 -18.21 -14.93
CA TRP A 153 -9.25 -18.55 -15.79
C TRP A 153 -9.03 -18.00 -17.19
N VAL A 154 -9.08 -18.88 -18.17
CA VAL A 154 -8.95 -18.57 -19.59
C VAL A 154 -10.18 -19.10 -20.32
N ARG A 155 -10.69 -18.34 -21.26
CA ARG A 155 -11.80 -18.79 -22.10
C ARG A 155 -11.25 -19.57 -23.29
N VAL A 156 -11.53 -20.87 -23.35
CA VAL A 156 -11.13 -21.78 -24.43
C VAL A 156 -12.39 -22.36 -25.02
N ALA A 157 -12.58 -22.22 -26.35
CA ALA A 157 -13.75 -22.72 -27.06
C ALA A 157 -15.13 -22.30 -26.48
N GLY A 158 -15.18 -21.12 -25.85
CA GLY A 158 -16.41 -20.60 -25.22
C GLY A 158 -16.56 -20.89 -23.73
N GLU A 159 -15.82 -21.82 -23.18
CA GLU A 159 -15.86 -22.21 -21.77
C GLU A 159 -14.69 -21.67 -20.97
N TYR A 160 -14.89 -21.44 -19.67
CA TYR A 160 -13.83 -21.01 -18.77
C TYR A 160 -13.10 -22.21 -18.18
N GLN A 161 -11.79 -22.29 -18.43
CA GLN A 161 -10.90 -23.33 -17.90
C GLN A 161 -9.77 -22.71 -17.09
N GLN A 162 -9.35 -23.39 -16.03
CA GLN A 162 -8.15 -22.99 -15.28
C GLN A 162 -6.91 -23.47 -16.01
N GLN A 163 -6.02 -22.53 -16.32
CA GLN A 163 -4.70 -22.81 -16.88
C GLN A 163 -3.60 -22.36 -15.93
N LEU A 164 -2.51 -23.12 -15.92
CA LEU A 164 -1.31 -22.82 -15.13
C LEU A 164 -0.42 -21.85 -15.90
N PHE A 165 0.01 -20.79 -15.21
CA PHE A 165 0.95 -19.80 -15.74
C PHE A 165 2.11 -19.61 -14.77
N VAL A 166 3.29 -19.36 -15.33
CA VAL A 166 4.46 -18.97 -14.57
C VAL A 166 4.44 -17.46 -14.37
N LYS A 167 4.60 -17.00 -13.13
CA LYS A 167 4.63 -15.58 -12.74
C LYS A 167 5.94 -15.28 -12.00
N PRO A 168 6.66 -14.18 -12.31
CA PRO A 168 7.83 -13.76 -11.54
C PRO A 168 7.51 -13.58 -10.06
N ALA A 169 8.36 -14.08 -9.17
CA ALA A 169 8.19 -13.97 -7.73
C ALA A 169 8.13 -12.51 -7.26
N ALA A 170 8.87 -11.61 -7.91
CA ALA A 170 8.81 -10.17 -7.63
C ALA A 170 7.41 -9.58 -7.82
N ILE A 171 6.70 -9.98 -8.88
CA ILE A 171 5.33 -9.52 -9.15
C ILE A 171 4.35 -10.16 -8.16
N ASP A 172 4.59 -11.39 -7.74
CA ASP A 172 3.77 -12.04 -6.72
C ASP A 172 3.89 -11.32 -5.37
N THR A 173 5.11 -11.07 -4.95
CA THR A 173 5.42 -10.32 -3.73
C THR A 173 4.84 -8.91 -3.78
N TYR A 174 5.01 -8.19 -4.90
CA TYR A 174 4.41 -6.89 -5.10
C TYR A 174 2.89 -6.92 -4.93
N ASN A 175 2.20 -7.83 -5.61
CA ASN A 175 0.74 -7.95 -5.53
C ASN A 175 0.23 -8.29 -4.12
N ARG A 176 1.04 -9.02 -3.36
CA ARG A 176 0.69 -9.40 -1.99
C ARG A 176 0.76 -8.22 -1.01
N PHE A 177 1.75 -7.35 -1.17
CA PHE A 177 2.07 -6.32 -0.18
C PHE A 177 1.68 -4.89 -0.59
N MET A 178 1.30 -4.67 -1.84
CA MET A 178 0.97 -3.33 -2.37
C MET A 178 -0.42 -2.83 -1.97
N GLY A 179 -1.24 -3.63 -1.28
CA GLY A 179 -2.66 -3.31 -1.05
C GLY A 179 -2.98 -2.52 0.23
N GLY A 180 -2.00 -2.23 1.10
CA GLY A 180 -2.27 -1.70 2.45
C GLY A 180 -3.00 -0.36 2.46
N VAL A 181 -2.56 0.61 1.65
CA VAL A 181 -3.23 1.93 1.57
C VAL A 181 -4.62 1.84 0.92
N ASP A 182 -4.79 0.96 -0.08
CA ASP A 182 -6.12 0.75 -0.68
C ASP A 182 -7.11 0.15 0.34
N VAL A 183 -6.65 -0.79 1.17
CA VAL A 183 -7.44 -1.35 2.29
C VAL A 183 -7.76 -0.27 3.31
N PHE A 184 -6.80 0.59 3.67
CA PHE A 184 -7.03 1.71 4.56
C PHE A 184 -8.07 2.69 3.97
N ASP A 185 -7.93 3.09 2.71
CA ASP A 185 -8.87 3.99 2.02
C ASP A 185 -10.29 3.40 1.98
N GLN A 186 -10.41 2.09 1.79
CA GLN A 186 -11.67 1.37 1.83
C GLN A 186 -12.33 1.46 3.22
N LEU A 187 -11.55 1.22 4.29
CA LEU A 187 -12.03 1.37 5.67
C LEU A 187 -12.40 2.82 6.00
N ALA A 188 -11.58 3.79 5.59
CA ALA A 188 -11.83 5.21 5.80
C ALA A 188 -13.08 5.70 5.08
N SER A 189 -13.39 5.13 3.91
CA SER A 189 -14.59 5.51 3.15
C SER A 189 -15.89 4.95 3.71
N THR A 190 -15.84 3.84 4.47
CA THR A 190 -17.03 3.13 4.96
C THR A 190 -17.74 3.89 6.08
N TYR A 191 -16.99 4.42 7.05
CA TYR A 191 -17.52 5.17 8.21
C TYR A 191 -16.84 6.53 8.35
N ARG A 192 -17.07 7.38 7.38
CA ARG A 192 -16.42 8.68 7.35
C ARG A 192 -17.05 9.65 8.35
N ILE A 193 -16.22 10.26 9.20
CA ILE A 193 -16.65 11.24 10.22
C ILE A 193 -16.96 12.61 9.60
N LEU A 194 -16.56 12.84 8.35
CA LEU A 194 -16.57 14.15 7.71
C LEU A 194 -17.97 14.77 7.65
N ARG A 195 -18.12 15.94 8.27
CA ARG A 195 -19.22 16.85 8.07
C ARG A 195 -18.91 17.88 7.00
N LYS A 196 -19.89 18.31 6.23
CA LYS A 196 -19.76 19.39 5.27
C LYS A 196 -19.21 20.63 5.95
N SER A 197 -18.00 21.08 5.59
CA SER A 197 -17.36 22.25 6.17
C SER A 197 -16.69 23.09 5.09
N LYS A 198 -16.78 24.42 5.23
CA LYS A 198 -16.07 25.40 4.40
C LYS A 198 -14.62 25.59 4.91
N LYS A 199 -14.31 25.27 6.16
CA LYS A 199 -13.00 25.41 6.78
C LYS A 199 -12.16 24.18 6.51
N PHE A 200 -11.05 24.34 5.78
CA PHE A 200 -10.15 23.23 5.43
C PHE A 200 -9.52 22.56 6.68
N THR A 201 -9.21 23.33 7.72
CA THR A 201 -8.67 22.82 8.98
C THR A 201 -9.60 21.81 9.64
N LYS A 202 -10.93 22.04 9.61
CA LYS A 202 -11.90 21.07 10.13
C LYS A 202 -11.94 19.80 9.29
N VAL A 203 -11.79 19.90 7.97
CA VAL A 203 -11.73 18.72 7.08
C VAL A 203 -10.54 17.86 7.45
N ILE A 204 -9.33 18.46 7.55
CA ILE A 204 -8.11 17.76 7.94
C ILE A 204 -8.26 17.15 9.33
N PHE A 205 -8.78 17.89 10.30
CA PHE A 205 -8.99 17.39 11.66
C PHE A 205 -9.88 16.12 11.70
N TYR A 206 -10.99 16.13 10.98
CA TYR A 206 -11.87 14.94 10.91
C TYR A 206 -11.22 13.77 10.18
N ASP A 207 -10.42 14.03 9.14
CA ASP A 207 -9.66 12.98 8.47
C ASP A 207 -8.59 12.38 9.41
N LEU A 208 -7.91 13.20 10.23
CA LEU A 208 -6.96 12.74 11.25
C LEU A 208 -7.65 11.87 12.33
N LEU A 209 -8.82 12.27 12.81
CA LEU A 209 -9.62 11.44 13.72
C LEU A 209 -10.01 10.11 13.08
N GLY A 210 -10.32 10.12 11.79
CA GLY A 210 -10.60 8.91 11.01
C GLY A 210 -9.40 7.97 10.96
N ILE A 211 -8.20 8.51 10.67
CA ILE A 211 -6.93 7.76 10.67
C ILE A 211 -6.68 7.15 12.05
N GLY A 212 -6.74 7.97 13.11
CA GLY A 212 -6.52 7.50 14.49
C GLY A 212 -7.47 6.37 14.89
N THR A 213 -8.76 6.49 14.53
CA THR A 213 -9.77 5.45 14.83
C THR A 213 -9.48 4.13 14.09
N ILE A 214 -9.07 4.19 12.81
CA ILE A 214 -8.73 2.98 12.04
C ILE A 214 -7.44 2.36 12.57
N ASN A 215 -6.43 3.17 12.85
CA ASN A 215 -5.19 2.69 13.44
C ASN A 215 -5.44 1.99 14.78
N ALA A 216 -6.26 2.57 15.66
CA ALA A 216 -6.64 1.94 16.92
C ALA A 216 -7.34 0.58 16.71
N LEU A 217 -8.25 0.49 15.73
CA LEU A 217 -8.87 -0.80 15.37
C LEU A 217 -7.81 -1.82 14.92
N LYS A 218 -6.83 -1.40 14.07
CA LYS A 218 -5.78 -2.30 13.58
C LYS A 218 -4.88 -2.79 14.70
N LEU A 219 -4.45 -1.90 15.59
CA LEU A 219 -3.67 -2.27 16.79
C LEU A 219 -4.44 -3.24 17.69
N MET A 220 -5.72 -2.98 17.91
CA MET A 220 -6.56 -3.89 18.68
C MET A 220 -6.64 -5.28 18.03
N CYS A 221 -6.83 -5.37 16.70
CA CYS A 221 -6.84 -6.64 16.00
C CYS A 221 -5.53 -7.40 16.19
N VAL A 222 -4.38 -6.74 16.00
CA VAL A 222 -3.06 -7.34 16.18
C VAL A 222 -2.88 -7.82 17.63
N TRP A 223 -3.25 -6.97 18.61
CA TRP A 223 -3.17 -7.34 20.02
C TRP A 223 -4.02 -8.57 20.35
N MET A 224 -5.25 -8.64 19.83
CA MET A 224 -6.14 -9.79 20.02
C MET A 224 -5.58 -11.06 19.38
N ASP A 225 -4.96 -10.97 18.22
CA ASP A 225 -4.33 -12.10 17.54
C ASP A 225 -3.09 -12.61 18.32
N ALA A 226 -2.35 -11.70 19.00
CA ALA A 226 -1.22 -12.03 19.86
C ALA A 226 -1.64 -12.60 21.24
N HIS A 227 -2.89 -12.35 21.70
CA HIS A 227 -3.39 -12.79 23.01
C HIS A 227 -4.69 -13.61 22.87
N PRO A 228 -4.63 -14.80 22.22
CA PRO A 228 -5.80 -15.64 22.03
C PRO A 228 -6.33 -16.10 23.39
N GLY A 229 -7.61 -15.90 23.66
CA GLY A 229 -8.28 -16.28 24.90
C GLY A 229 -8.53 -15.14 25.90
N VAL A 230 -7.88 -14.00 25.77
CA VAL A 230 -8.16 -12.82 26.63
C VAL A 230 -9.47 -12.15 26.21
N ILE A 231 -9.71 -12.04 24.90
CA ILE A 231 -10.97 -11.56 24.34
C ILE A 231 -11.48 -12.59 23.35
N VAL A 232 -12.69 -13.10 23.57
CA VAL A 232 -13.34 -13.99 22.60
C VAL A 232 -13.76 -13.16 21.39
N ARG A 233 -12.99 -13.27 20.29
CA ARG A 233 -13.29 -12.60 19.04
C ARG A 233 -14.56 -13.21 18.44
N ARG A 234 -15.66 -12.44 18.44
CA ARG A 234 -16.83 -12.81 17.65
C ARG A 234 -16.49 -12.68 16.17
N ARG A 235 -16.92 -13.63 15.34
CA ARG A 235 -16.69 -13.57 13.87
C ARG A 235 -17.20 -12.28 13.21
N SER A 236 -18.14 -11.61 13.83
CA SER A 236 -18.77 -10.38 13.36
C SER A 236 -18.12 -9.08 13.86
N TYR A 237 -17.06 -9.16 14.70
CA TYR A 237 -16.42 -7.92 15.21
C TYR A 237 -15.79 -7.14 14.08
N ASN A 238 -16.41 -6.04 13.73
CA ASN A 238 -16.06 -5.22 12.59
C ASN A 238 -15.83 -3.76 13.00
N GLN A 239 -15.51 -2.92 12.04
CA GLN A 239 -15.26 -1.49 12.27
C GLN A 239 -16.46 -0.75 12.91
N CYS A 240 -17.70 -1.16 12.64
CA CYS A 240 -18.89 -0.55 13.25
C CYS A 240 -18.94 -0.82 14.74
N GLU A 241 -18.84 -2.09 15.12
CA GLU A 241 -18.83 -2.50 16.54
C GLU A 241 -17.69 -1.85 17.32
N PHE A 242 -16.48 -1.78 16.71
CA PHE A 242 -15.35 -1.09 17.32
C PHE A 242 -15.68 0.39 17.61
N ARG A 243 -16.25 1.10 16.63
CA ARG A 243 -16.59 2.51 16.77
C ARG A 243 -17.72 2.75 17.81
N GLU A 244 -18.73 1.90 17.82
CA GLU A 244 -19.82 1.95 18.80
C GLU A 244 -19.27 1.75 20.21
N ASN A 245 -18.44 0.73 20.43
CA ASN A 245 -17.80 0.49 21.72
C ASN A 245 -16.89 1.65 22.14
N LEU A 246 -16.12 2.20 21.22
CA LEU A 246 -15.25 3.35 21.48
C LEU A 246 -16.09 4.59 21.92
N ILE A 247 -17.21 4.84 21.24
CA ILE A 247 -18.11 5.95 21.58
C ILE A 247 -18.71 5.75 22.98
N LEU A 248 -19.19 4.55 23.30
CA LEU A 248 -19.76 4.25 24.62
C LEU A 248 -18.73 4.44 25.73
N GLN A 249 -17.51 3.94 25.54
CA GLN A 249 -16.42 4.11 26.49
C GLN A 249 -16.03 5.58 26.70
N LEU A 250 -15.90 6.35 25.60
CA LEU A 250 -15.59 7.78 25.69
C LEU A 250 -16.72 8.60 26.36
N ALA A 251 -17.97 8.16 26.22
CA ALA A 251 -19.12 8.77 26.90
C ALA A 251 -19.27 8.34 28.37
N GLY A 252 -18.42 7.47 28.89
CA GLY A 252 -18.54 6.91 30.25
C GLY A 252 -19.74 5.97 30.43
N ILE A 253 -20.30 5.47 29.35
CA ILE A 253 -21.43 4.53 29.37
C ILE A 253 -20.87 3.10 29.42
N GLY A 254 -21.17 2.37 30.50
CA GLY A 254 -20.74 0.98 30.63
C GLY A 254 -21.26 0.10 29.50
N LEU A 255 -20.44 -0.89 29.07
CA LEU A 255 -20.75 -1.80 27.95
C LEU A 255 -21.89 -2.80 28.21
N HIS A 256 -22.71 -2.61 29.27
CA HIS A 256 -23.74 -3.55 29.70
C HIS A 256 -25.13 -3.29 29.10
N GLY A 257 -25.28 -2.39 28.16
CA GLY A 257 -26.53 -2.19 27.43
C GLY A 257 -26.41 -2.71 25.98
N ASN A 258 -27.27 -3.64 25.56
CA ASN A 258 -27.40 -3.98 24.14
C ASN A 258 -27.74 -2.72 23.36
N PRO A 259 -26.92 -2.31 22.37
CA PRO A 259 -27.27 -1.15 21.56
C PRO A 259 -28.53 -1.43 20.74
N PRO A 260 -29.43 -0.43 20.56
CA PRO A 260 -30.58 -0.60 19.68
C PRO A 260 -30.13 -0.90 18.24
N PRO A 261 -30.89 -1.68 17.47
CA PRO A 261 -30.52 -2.05 16.10
C PRO A 261 -30.39 -0.82 15.22
N ALA A 262 -29.22 -0.63 14.63
CA ALA A 262 -28.89 0.50 13.79
C ALA A 262 -29.79 0.52 12.53
N LYS A 263 -30.60 1.56 12.35
CA LYS A 263 -31.31 1.82 11.10
C LYS A 263 -30.28 2.14 10.01
N ARG A 264 -30.20 1.30 8.98
CA ARG A 264 -29.39 1.53 7.77
C ARG A 264 -29.80 2.83 7.09
N ARG A 265 -28.98 3.85 7.21
CA ARG A 265 -29.10 5.09 6.44
C ARG A 265 -28.27 4.94 5.17
N ARG A 266 -28.90 4.98 4.00
CA ARG A 266 -28.21 5.08 2.72
C ARG A 266 -27.57 6.47 2.65
N GLU A 267 -26.24 6.53 2.73
CA GLU A 267 -25.49 7.76 2.48
C GLU A 267 -24.91 7.74 1.06
N SER A 268 -25.24 8.78 0.31
CA SER A 268 -24.53 9.10 -0.92
C SER A 268 -23.15 9.65 -0.56
N SER A 269 -22.13 8.83 -0.67
CA SER A 269 -20.77 9.16 -0.30
C SER A 269 -20.10 10.01 -1.37
N ARG A 270 -19.85 11.29 -1.10
CA ARG A 270 -18.86 12.08 -1.82
C ARG A 270 -17.47 11.81 -1.20
N LYS A 271 -16.66 11.04 -1.88
CA LYS A 271 -15.33 10.61 -1.44
C LYS A 271 -14.30 11.74 -1.62
N VAL A 272 -13.58 12.11 -0.56
CA VAL A 272 -12.25 12.74 -0.67
C VAL A 272 -11.27 11.58 -0.70
N VAL A 273 -10.44 11.50 -1.70
CA VAL A 273 -9.56 10.36 -1.93
C VAL A 273 -8.14 10.77 -1.60
N PHE A 274 -7.52 10.02 -0.69
CA PHE A 274 -6.08 10.02 -0.54
C PHE A 274 -5.48 9.33 -1.78
N THR A 275 -4.50 9.95 -2.39
CA THR A 275 -3.88 9.45 -3.61
C THR A 275 -2.41 9.26 -3.37
N TRP A 276 -1.92 8.08 -3.57
CA TRP A 276 -0.54 7.62 -3.60
C TRP A 276 -0.12 6.80 -2.38
N SER A 277 0.30 5.60 -2.68
CA SER A 277 0.55 4.55 -1.70
C SER A 277 2.03 4.22 -1.60
N ILE A 278 2.55 4.23 -0.39
CA ILE A 278 3.86 3.70 -0.04
C ILE A 278 3.63 2.63 1.03
N HIS A 279 4.15 1.43 0.84
CA HIS A 279 3.91 0.29 1.72
C HIS A 279 5.21 -0.24 2.29
N LEU A 280 5.17 -0.65 3.55
CA LEU A 280 6.29 -1.20 4.28
C LEU A 280 5.98 -2.64 4.70
N SER A 281 6.94 -3.55 4.54
CA SER A 281 6.88 -4.88 5.14
C SER A 281 8.12 -5.13 5.99
N SER A 282 7.95 -5.85 7.10
CA SER A 282 9.06 -6.29 7.94
C SER A 282 9.99 -7.24 7.18
N PRO A 283 11.30 -7.26 7.48
CA PRO A 283 12.22 -8.23 6.90
C PRO A 283 11.80 -9.65 7.29
N ARG A 284 11.81 -10.58 6.34
CA ARG A 284 11.65 -12.00 6.66
C ARG A 284 12.87 -12.45 7.42
N THR A 285 12.73 -12.82 8.67
CA THR A 285 13.76 -13.56 9.40
C THR A 285 13.89 -14.93 8.76
N GLY A 286 15.01 -15.19 8.09
CA GLY A 286 15.43 -16.55 7.77
C GLY A 286 15.81 -17.30 9.05
N PRO A 287 15.93 -18.64 9.04
CA PRO A 287 16.05 -19.46 10.24
C PRO A 287 17.42 -19.41 10.94
N THR A 288 18.18 -18.32 10.93
CA THR A 288 19.45 -18.21 11.68
C THR A 288 19.80 -16.75 11.95
N ALA A 289 19.37 -16.19 13.07
CA ALA A 289 20.16 -15.37 14.00
C ALA A 289 19.27 -14.84 15.13
N PRO A 290 19.73 -14.81 16.40
CA PRO A 290 18.97 -14.20 17.48
C PRO A 290 18.99 -12.69 17.31
N CYS A 291 17.84 -12.10 17.11
CA CYS A 291 17.67 -10.67 16.93
C CYS A 291 17.67 -9.96 18.27
N ALA A 292 18.61 -9.03 18.45
CA ALA A 292 18.49 -7.97 19.41
C ALA A 292 17.38 -7.00 18.95
N GLY A 293 16.34 -6.82 19.81
CA GLY A 293 15.45 -5.67 19.86
C GLY A 293 14.80 -5.23 18.54
N SER A 294 13.93 -6.02 17.95
CA SER A 294 13.00 -5.54 16.93
C SER A 294 11.80 -4.92 17.63
N ILE A 295 11.58 -3.62 17.39
CA ILE A 295 10.26 -3.03 17.59
C ILE A 295 9.40 -3.67 16.49
N ASP A 296 8.62 -4.66 16.89
CA ASP A 296 7.72 -5.37 16.02
C ASP A 296 6.54 -4.44 15.68
N ILE A 297 6.65 -3.69 14.58
CA ILE A 297 5.53 -2.89 14.05
C ILE A 297 4.53 -3.80 13.32
N SER A 298 4.83 -5.09 13.21
CA SER A 298 3.90 -6.12 12.79
C SER A 298 3.05 -6.65 13.96
N ALA A 299 3.24 -6.13 15.15
CA ALA A 299 2.40 -6.42 16.30
C ALA A 299 1.46 -5.26 16.62
#